data_d1dfe4d526e9c30d5f9f6490c89349bf
#
_entry.id   d1dfe4d526e9c30d5f9f6490c89349bf
#
_cell.length_a   1.000
_cell.length_b   1.000
_cell.length_c   1.000
_cell.angle_alpha   90.00
_cell.angle_beta   90.00
_cell.angle_gamma   90.00
#
_symmetry.space_group_name_H-M   'P 1'
#
loop_
_entity.id
_entity.type
_entity.pdbx_description
1 polymer ?
#
loop_
_entity_poly.entity_id
_entity_poly.type
_entity_poly.pdbx_seq_one_letter_code
_entity_poly.pdbx_strand_id
1 'polypeptide(L)'
;MYLFFSSLMTYICNLVNEDFSAFHFESALAEGLESMGFREPTPIQQQAIPYILAGKDLIACAQTGTGKTAAFLFQVMNKIAKNGHGGINTLIIVPTRELAQQIDEAIQGFAYFTSVSSIAVYGGNDGIMFGQEKKAFKEGVDIIVGTPGRLLSHLQQGYLNLDTLQHLILDEADRMLDMGFSDDIQKMVQYIPHHPQTLLFSATMPHRIRDLAKKILREPEQINIALSKPAAGVTQGAYVVYDAQKMPLLLHVLAEKALPSMLIFSSTKEKVKMLELELKRKKFNVAAIHSDLDQPTRKLVLRNFAHRDVPILVATDILSRGIDVDEIGLVINYDVPGDAEDYVHRVGRTARAATTGEAITFIGVHDQRKFYRIEQLIEAEVPKLPVPPEFGETPAYAPQHKSPHTGHKSFGKGNFHRRKPKK
;
A
#
# COMPACT_ATOMS: atom_id res chain seq x y z
N MET A 1 -26.18 -33.43 0.85
CA MET A 1 -25.52 -32.21 0.33
C MET A 1 -25.95 -30.93 1.04
N TYR A 2 -27.21 -30.74 1.41
CA TYR A 2 -27.69 -29.57 2.18
C TYR A 2 -27.26 -29.52 3.67
N LEU A 3 -27.00 -30.62 4.30
CA LEU A 3 -26.57 -30.71 5.70
C LEU A 3 -25.08 -30.31 5.92
N PHE A 4 -24.24 -30.48 4.92
CA PHE A 4 -22.83 -30.04 4.98
C PHE A 4 -22.66 -28.52 4.82
N PHE A 5 -23.50 -27.87 4.01
CA PHE A 5 -23.50 -26.42 3.85
C PHE A 5 -24.00 -25.67 5.09
N SER A 6 -25.00 -26.22 5.77
CA SER A 6 -25.52 -25.67 7.04
C SER A 6 -24.49 -25.75 8.16
N SER A 7 -23.71 -26.85 8.23
CA SER A 7 -22.66 -27.01 9.24
C SER A 7 -21.47 -26.06 9.02
N LEU A 8 -21.09 -25.81 7.77
CA LEU A 8 -20.00 -24.88 7.44
C LEU A 8 -20.40 -23.41 7.73
N MET A 9 -21.64 -23.03 7.41
CA MET A 9 -22.17 -21.70 7.71
C MET A 9 -22.37 -21.47 9.23
N THR A 10 -22.77 -22.49 9.97
CA THR A 10 -22.88 -22.44 11.43
C THR A 10 -21.51 -22.40 12.09
N TYR A 11 -20.51 -23.05 11.50
CA TYR A 11 -19.11 -22.98 11.93
C TYR A 11 -18.51 -21.58 11.72
N ILE A 12 -18.82 -20.92 10.61
CA ILE A 12 -18.38 -19.54 10.30
C ILE A 12 -19.08 -18.50 11.17
N CYS A 13 -20.35 -18.70 11.53
CA CYS A 13 -21.11 -17.74 12.36
C CYS A 13 -20.77 -17.80 13.87
N ASN A 14 -20.14 -18.85 14.37
CA ASN A 14 -19.82 -19.01 15.79
C ASN A 14 -18.37 -18.73 16.17
N LEU A 15 -17.51 -18.35 15.21
CA LEU A 15 -16.12 -18.06 15.45
C LEU A 15 -15.88 -16.56 15.67
N VAL A 16 -16.30 -16.04 16.80
CA VAL A 16 -15.52 -15.00 17.47
C VAL A 16 -14.33 -15.74 18.11
N ASN A 17 -13.31 -16.03 17.28
CA ASN A 17 -12.11 -16.69 17.76
C ASN A 17 -11.33 -15.67 18.58
N GLU A 18 -11.25 -15.91 19.86
CA GLU A 18 -10.50 -15.05 20.79
C GLU A 18 -8.99 -15.18 20.58
N ASP A 19 -8.51 -16.30 20.00
CA ASP A 19 -7.09 -16.55 19.76
C ASP A 19 -6.82 -17.39 18.48
N PHE A 20 -5.53 -17.57 18.15
CA PHE A 20 -5.10 -18.34 16.96
C PHE A 20 -5.25 -19.86 17.09
N SER A 21 -5.52 -20.41 18.28
CA SER A 21 -5.66 -21.85 18.51
C SER A 21 -6.82 -22.45 17.72
N ALA A 22 -7.85 -21.67 17.46
CA ALA A 22 -9.02 -22.07 16.70
C ALA A 22 -8.72 -22.42 15.22
N PHE A 23 -7.59 -21.97 14.68
CA PHE A 23 -7.20 -22.31 13.30
C PHE A 23 -6.45 -23.62 13.19
N HIS A 24 -6.11 -24.28 14.30
CA HIS A 24 -5.47 -25.60 14.34
C HIS A 24 -4.18 -25.66 13.51
N PHE A 25 -3.31 -24.66 13.67
CA PHE A 25 -2.00 -24.66 13.02
C PHE A 25 -1.10 -25.79 13.51
N GLU A 26 -0.16 -26.21 12.67
CA GLU A 26 0.92 -27.14 13.06
C GLU A 26 1.69 -26.55 14.25
N SER A 27 2.15 -27.41 15.16
CA SER A 27 2.77 -26.99 16.43
C SER A 27 3.95 -26.03 16.23
N ALA A 28 4.76 -26.26 15.20
CA ALA A 28 5.90 -25.40 14.87
C ALA A 28 5.48 -23.96 14.55
N LEU A 29 4.40 -23.77 13.78
CA LEU A 29 3.89 -22.45 13.49
C LEU A 29 3.21 -21.80 14.71
N ALA A 30 2.46 -22.58 15.49
CA ALA A 30 1.80 -22.11 16.71
C ALA A 30 2.83 -21.58 17.73
N GLU A 31 3.94 -22.30 17.93
CA GLU A 31 5.06 -21.86 18.76
C GLU A 31 5.69 -20.56 18.24
N GLY A 32 5.88 -20.45 16.92
CA GLY A 32 6.37 -19.23 16.28
C GLY A 32 5.45 -18.02 16.52
N LEU A 33 4.13 -18.20 16.37
CA LEU A 33 3.14 -17.15 16.61
C LEU A 33 3.19 -16.65 18.06
N GLU A 34 3.21 -17.57 19.03
CA GLU A 34 3.29 -17.22 20.45
C GLU A 34 4.59 -16.48 20.76
N SER A 35 5.73 -16.98 20.27
CA SER A 35 7.07 -16.38 20.47
C SER A 35 7.20 -14.98 19.88
N MET A 36 6.52 -14.70 18.76
CA MET A 36 6.49 -13.40 18.11
C MET A 36 5.38 -12.47 18.63
N GLY A 37 4.62 -12.91 19.64
CA GLY A 37 3.62 -12.10 20.33
C GLY A 37 2.28 -11.98 19.58
N PHE A 38 2.01 -12.83 18.62
CA PHE A 38 0.69 -12.92 17.97
C PHE A 38 -0.29 -13.64 18.91
N ARG A 39 -1.18 -12.88 19.56
CA ARG A 39 -2.14 -13.43 20.54
C ARG A 39 -3.55 -13.55 19.95
N GLU A 40 -4.06 -12.44 19.42
CA GLU A 40 -5.43 -12.34 18.92
C GLU A 40 -5.43 -12.06 17.41
N PRO A 41 -6.22 -12.78 16.62
CA PRO A 41 -6.33 -12.53 15.20
C PRO A 41 -7.11 -11.24 14.93
N THR A 42 -6.61 -10.42 14.02
CA THR A 42 -7.30 -9.22 13.56
C THR A 42 -8.58 -9.55 12.78
N PRO A 43 -9.53 -8.61 12.60
CA PRO A 43 -10.77 -8.89 11.87
C PRO A 43 -10.57 -9.44 10.45
N ILE A 44 -9.52 -9.01 9.73
CA ILE A 44 -9.21 -9.57 8.41
C ILE A 44 -8.68 -11.00 8.51
N GLN A 45 -7.88 -11.29 9.53
CA GLN A 45 -7.35 -12.65 9.77
C GLN A 45 -8.47 -13.60 10.15
N GLN A 46 -9.37 -13.20 11.04
CA GLN A 46 -10.53 -14.02 11.44
C GLN A 46 -11.39 -14.42 10.24
N GLN A 47 -11.61 -13.50 9.31
CA GLN A 47 -12.44 -13.76 8.14
C GLN A 47 -11.68 -14.49 7.01
N ALA A 48 -10.43 -14.12 6.74
CA ALA A 48 -9.66 -14.65 5.60
C ALA A 48 -9.10 -16.05 5.84
N ILE A 49 -8.56 -16.31 7.04
CA ILE A 49 -7.89 -17.59 7.35
C ILE A 49 -8.77 -18.81 7.06
N PRO A 50 -10.05 -18.87 7.47
CA PRO A 50 -10.90 -20.04 7.19
C PRO A 50 -11.07 -20.33 5.69
N TYR A 51 -11.23 -19.29 4.85
CA TYR A 51 -11.36 -19.48 3.40
C TYR A 51 -10.06 -19.95 2.75
N ILE A 52 -8.92 -19.39 3.21
CA ILE A 52 -7.60 -19.80 2.71
C ILE A 52 -7.32 -21.26 3.08
N LEU A 53 -7.63 -21.68 4.33
CA LEU A 53 -7.52 -23.08 4.77
C LEU A 53 -8.40 -24.02 3.95
N ALA A 54 -9.61 -23.56 3.58
CA ALA A 54 -10.52 -24.33 2.76
C ALA A 54 -10.11 -24.43 1.28
N GLY A 55 -8.98 -23.82 0.88
CA GLY A 55 -8.47 -23.83 -0.49
C GLY A 55 -9.26 -22.95 -1.47
N LYS A 56 -10.05 -22.00 -0.96
CA LYS A 56 -10.85 -21.08 -1.79
C LYS A 56 -9.99 -19.93 -2.31
N ASP A 57 -10.26 -19.47 -3.53
CA ASP A 57 -9.76 -18.21 -3.99
C ASP A 57 -10.41 -17.06 -3.20
N LEU A 58 -9.66 -15.99 -2.96
CA LEU A 58 -10.09 -14.92 -2.08
C LEU A 58 -9.79 -13.55 -2.67
N ILE A 59 -10.77 -12.65 -2.56
CA ILE A 59 -10.57 -11.21 -2.69
C ILE A 59 -10.76 -10.60 -1.31
N ALA A 60 -9.70 -10.04 -0.74
CA ALA A 60 -9.72 -9.41 0.57
C ALA A 60 -9.43 -7.92 0.45
N CYS A 61 -10.47 -7.10 0.67
CA CYS A 61 -10.35 -5.65 0.71
C CYS A 61 -10.23 -5.19 2.16
N ALA A 62 -9.04 -4.69 2.52
CA ALA A 62 -8.75 -4.15 3.85
C ALA A 62 -7.57 -3.20 3.79
N GLN A 63 -7.52 -2.23 4.72
CA GLN A 63 -6.43 -1.24 4.79
C GLN A 63 -5.05 -1.86 5.07
N THR A 64 -3.99 -1.11 4.77
CA THR A 64 -2.63 -1.44 5.23
C THR A 64 -2.57 -1.38 6.76
N GLY A 65 -1.77 -2.28 7.36
CA GLY A 65 -1.66 -2.36 8.84
C GLY A 65 -2.76 -3.15 9.53
N THR A 66 -3.75 -3.71 8.82
CA THR A 66 -4.80 -4.56 9.40
C THR A 66 -4.39 -6.01 9.59
N GLY A 67 -3.17 -6.41 9.20
CA GLY A 67 -2.68 -7.78 9.33
C GLY A 67 -2.95 -8.68 8.11
N LYS A 68 -3.21 -8.12 6.92
CA LYS A 68 -3.41 -8.89 5.67
C LYS A 68 -2.26 -9.83 5.37
N THR A 69 -1.03 -9.33 5.43
CA THR A 69 0.19 -10.11 5.15
C THR A 69 0.28 -11.33 6.05
N ALA A 70 0.06 -11.17 7.33
CA ALA A 70 0.05 -12.29 8.28
C ALA A 70 -1.08 -13.30 7.99
N ALA A 71 -2.25 -12.83 7.54
CA ALA A 71 -3.38 -13.70 7.22
C ALA A 71 -3.03 -14.75 6.15
N PHE A 72 -2.32 -14.39 5.09
CA PHE A 72 -1.92 -15.37 4.07
C PHE A 72 -0.61 -16.08 4.44
N LEU A 73 0.35 -15.42 5.06
CA LEU A 73 1.62 -16.05 5.40
C LEU A 73 1.45 -17.23 6.34
N PHE A 74 0.65 -17.10 7.41
CA PHE A 74 0.44 -18.17 8.35
C PHE A 74 -0.11 -19.43 7.68
N GLN A 75 -1.04 -19.27 6.73
CA GLN A 75 -1.63 -20.41 6.02
C GLN A 75 -0.65 -21.09 5.07
N VAL A 76 0.09 -20.30 4.32
CA VAL A 76 1.11 -20.82 3.40
C VAL A 76 2.18 -21.59 4.17
N MET A 77 2.71 -20.99 5.23
CA MET A 77 3.75 -21.62 6.06
C MET A 77 3.23 -22.87 6.77
N ASN A 78 2.00 -22.85 7.27
CA ASN A 78 1.34 -24.02 7.86
C ASN A 78 1.25 -25.17 6.86
N LYS A 79 0.87 -24.87 5.61
CA LYS A 79 0.76 -25.89 4.55
C LYS A 79 2.11 -26.47 4.17
N ILE A 80 3.15 -25.64 4.07
CA ILE A 80 4.52 -26.09 3.76
C ILE A 80 5.05 -26.94 4.92
N ALA A 81 4.88 -26.50 6.17
CA ALA A 81 5.30 -27.25 7.34
C ALA A 81 4.63 -28.64 7.41
N LYS A 82 3.36 -28.74 7.02
CA LYS A 82 2.60 -29.99 7.01
C LYS A 82 2.97 -30.92 5.85
N ASN A 83 3.13 -30.37 4.64
CA ASN A 83 3.29 -31.18 3.42
C ASN A 83 4.75 -31.40 3.02
N GLY A 84 5.69 -30.71 3.68
CA GLY A 84 7.13 -30.75 3.36
C GLY A 84 7.53 -29.85 2.20
N HIS A 85 8.84 -29.76 1.99
CA HIS A 85 9.49 -28.95 0.97
C HIS A 85 9.56 -29.71 -0.36
N GLY A 86 8.97 -29.18 -1.42
CA GLY A 86 8.89 -29.87 -2.72
C GLY A 86 9.14 -28.96 -3.93
N GLY A 87 9.82 -27.87 -3.75
CA GLY A 87 10.02 -26.84 -4.77
C GLY A 87 9.21 -25.57 -4.49
N ILE A 88 9.03 -24.71 -5.50
CA ILE A 88 8.36 -23.42 -5.33
C ILE A 88 6.86 -23.64 -5.05
N ASN A 89 6.49 -23.50 -3.78
CA ASN A 89 5.11 -23.68 -3.33
C ASN A 89 4.27 -22.41 -3.52
N THR A 90 4.87 -21.23 -3.30
CA THR A 90 4.14 -19.98 -3.25
C THR A 90 4.86 -18.86 -4.00
N LEU A 91 4.10 -18.13 -4.81
CA LEU A 91 4.53 -16.89 -5.47
C LEU A 91 3.72 -15.72 -4.92
N ILE A 92 4.41 -14.77 -4.29
CA ILE A 92 3.83 -13.53 -3.77
C ILE A 92 4.28 -12.38 -4.65
N ILE A 93 3.33 -11.67 -5.25
CA ILE A 93 3.57 -10.53 -6.12
C ILE A 93 3.22 -9.26 -5.36
N VAL A 94 4.16 -8.30 -5.32
CA VAL A 94 4.03 -7.05 -4.58
C VAL A 94 4.49 -5.86 -5.42
N PRO A 95 3.96 -4.64 -5.19
CA PRO A 95 4.28 -3.47 -6.01
C PRO A 95 5.71 -2.96 -5.86
N THR A 96 6.33 -3.13 -4.70
CA THR A 96 7.61 -2.49 -4.36
C THR A 96 8.61 -3.46 -3.79
N ARG A 97 9.89 -3.09 -3.93
CA ARG A 97 11.04 -3.83 -3.39
C ARG A 97 11.02 -3.86 -1.88
N GLU A 98 10.69 -2.71 -1.30
CA GLU A 98 10.60 -2.53 0.15
C GLU A 98 9.60 -3.52 0.75
N LEU A 99 8.40 -3.64 0.14
CA LEU A 99 7.40 -4.60 0.59
C LEU A 99 7.85 -6.05 0.36
N ALA A 100 8.55 -6.33 -0.76
CA ALA A 100 9.10 -7.67 -0.98
C ALA A 100 10.10 -8.06 0.12
N GLN A 101 10.97 -7.15 0.51
CA GLN A 101 11.94 -7.36 1.58
C GLN A 101 11.27 -7.53 2.95
N GLN A 102 10.27 -6.70 3.28
CA GLN A 102 9.52 -6.81 4.54
C GLN A 102 8.81 -8.15 4.69
N ILE A 103 8.18 -8.63 3.61
CA ILE A 103 7.52 -9.94 3.64
C ILE A 103 8.55 -11.06 3.77
N ASP A 104 9.66 -10.99 3.05
CA ASP A 104 10.75 -11.98 3.15
C ASP A 104 11.35 -11.99 4.57
N GLU A 105 11.62 -10.83 5.17
CA GLU A 105 12.09 -10.71 6.55
C GLU A 105 11.08 -11.27 7.55
N ALA A 106 9.79 -11.05 7.33
CA ALA A 106 8.74 -11.63 8.16
C ALA A 106 8.72 -13.17 8.06
N ILE A 107 8.86 -13.74 6.86
CA ILE A 107 8.97 -15.18 6.66
C ILE A 107 10.20 -15.75 7.38
N GLN A 108 11.35 -15.07 7.26
CA GLN A 108 12.59 -15.48 7.93
C GLN A 108 12.45 -15.51 9.46
N GLY A 109 11.66 -14.60 10.04
CA GLY A 109 11.34 -14.62 11.46
C GLY A 109 10.64 -15.92 11.90
N PHE A 110 9.76 -16.47 11.08
CA PHE A 110 9.10 -17.74 11.33
C PHE A 110 9.90 -18.98 10.87
N ALA A 111 10.89 -18.78 10.00
CA ALA A 111 11.68 -19.89 9.42
C ALA A 111 12.42 -20.70 10.49
N TYR A 112 12.80 -20.06 11.61
CA TYR A 112 13.41 -20.75 12.75
C TYR A 112 12.53 -21.89 13.29
N PHE A 113 11.21 -21.70 13.28
CA PHE A 113 10.25 -22.67 13.75
C PHE A 113 9.79 -23.65 12.66
N THR A 114 9.59 -23.16 11.44
CA THR A 114 8.92 -23.88 10.35
C THR A 114 9.86 -24.44 9.29
N SER A 115 11.15 -24.06 9.31
CA SER A 115 12.15 -24.37 8.28
C SER A 115 11.77 -23.94 6.85
N VAL A 116 10.79 -23.06 6.68
CA VAL A 116 10.34 -22.55 5.38
C VAL A 116 11.38 -21.59 4.82
N SER A 117 11.77 -21.80 3.56
CA SER A 117 12.73 -20.96 2.85
C SER A 117 12.04 -19.93 1.97
N SER A 118 12.59 -18.70 1.93
CA SER A 118 12.06 -17.64 1.08
C SER A 118 13.16 -16.83 0.41
N ILE A 119 12.79 -16.10 -0.65
CA ILE A 119 13.68 -15.15 -1.32
C ILE A 119 12.90 -13.95 -1.84
N ALA A 120 13.44 -12.74 -1.60
CA ALA A 120 12.94 -11.51 -2.20
C ALA A 120 13.57 -11.25 -3.57
N VAL A 121 12.73 -11.02 -4.61
CA VAL A 121 13.08 -10.91 -6.02
C VAL A 121 12.61 -9.57 -6.58
N TYR A 122 13.56 -8.64 -6.83
CA TYR A 122 13.20 -7.29 -7.30
C TYR A 122 14.26 -6.69 -8.19
N GLY A 123 13.88 -5.80 -9.11
CA GLY A 123 14.77 -5.17 -10.06
C GLY A 123 15.64 -4.05 -9.46
N GLY A 124 16.61 -3.56 -10.26
CA GLY A 124 17.47 -2.40 -9.97
C GLY A 124 18.83 -2.70 -9.46
N ASN A 125 19.26 -3.93 -9.50
CA ASN A 125 20.61 -4.36 -9.21
C ASN A 125 21.16 -5.21 -10.35
N ASP A 126 22.47 -5.26 -10.39
CA ASP A 126 23.39 -5.87 -11.30
C ASP A 126 23.22 -7.40 -11.47
N GLY A 127 24.00 -7.96 -12.38
CA GLY A 127 23.96 -9.38 -12.70
C GLY A 127 24.28 -10.33 -11.53
N ILE A 128 24.92 -9.84 -10.46
CA ILE A 128 25.27 -10.65 -9.29
C ILE A 128 24.01 -11.13 -8.55
N MET A 129 23.10 -10.21 -8.25
CA MET A 129 21.81 -10.56 -7.60
C MET A 129 20.98 -11.50 -8.47
N PHE A 130 20.97 -11.28 -9.80
CA PHE A 130 20.28 -12.17 -10.72
C PHE A 130 20.82 -13.60 -10.68
N GLY A 131 22.12 -13.75 -10.55
CA GLY A 131 22.77 -15.06 -10.39
C GLY A 131 22.41 -15.75 -9.08
N GLN A 132 22.32 -15.01 -7.98
CA GLN A 132 21.92 -15.52 -6.67
C GLN A 132 20.47 -15.97 -6.67
N GLU A 133 19.54 -15.16 -7.23
CA GLU A 133 18.13 -15.50 -7.40
C GLU A 133 17.97 -16.81 -8.20
N LYS A 134 18.69 -16.93 -9.34
CA LYS A 134 18.69 -18.14 -10.16
C LYS A 134 19.21 -19.37 -9.42
N LYS A 135 20.22 -19.19 -8.56
CA LYS A 135 20.75 -20.27 -7.72
C LYS A 135 19.71 -20.72 -6.72
N ALA A 136 19.06 -19.81 -5.99
CA ALA A 136 18.01 -20.11 -5.02
C ALA A 136 16.83 -20.88 -5.65
N PHE A 137 16.41 -20.50 -6.85
CA PHE A 137 15.35 -21.22 -7.58
C PHE A 137 15.73 -22.67 -7.92
N LYS A 138 17.01 -22.91 -8.24
CA LYS A 138 17.50 -24.28 -8.52
C LYS A 138 17.68 -25.12 -7.26
N GLU A 139 18.00 -24.51 -6.15
CA GLU A 139 18.15 -25.17 -4.84
C GLU A 139 16.81 -25.50 -4.19
N GLY A 140 15.71 -24.94 -4.69
CA GLY A 140 14.35 -25.30 -4.27
C GLY A 140 13.82 -24.44 -3.12
N VAL A 141 13.78 -23.11 -3.30
CA VAL A 141 13.12 -22.21 -2.37
C VAL A 141 11.60 -22.43 -2.34
N ASP A 142 10.99 -22.38 -1.15
CA ASP A 142 9.55 -22.64 -0.97
C ASP A 142 8.68 -21.43 -1.39
N ILE A 143 9.12 -20.22 -1.03
CA ILE A 143 8.35 -18.98 -1.25
C ILE A 143 9.20 -17.97 -2.01
N ILE A 144 8.64 -17.45 -3.10
CA ILE A 144 9.21 -16.32 -3.84
C ILE A 144 8.34 -15.10 -3.57
N VAL A 145 8.95 -14.01 -3.12
CA VAL A 145 8.28 -12.71 -2.96
C VAL A 145 8.90 -11.73 -3.94
N GLY A 146 8.13 -11.16 -4.88
CA GLY A 146 8.79 -10.32 -5.84
C GLY A 146 7.95 -9.26 -6.53
N THR A 147 8.66 -8.34 -7.21
CA THR A 147 8.02 -7.31 -8.03
C THR A 147 7.78 -7.81 -9.46
N PRO A 148 6.67 -7.38 -10.13
CA PRO A 148 6.23 -7.95 -11.39
C PRO A 148 7.31 -7.99 -12.47
N GLY A 149 7.99 -6.87 -12.74
CA GLY A 149 8.97 -6.79 -13.84
C GLY A 149 10.16 -7.75 -13.67
N ARG A 150 10.68 -7.94 -12.43
CA ARG A 150 11.80 -8.85 -12.17
C ARG A 150 11.38 -10.31 -12.25
N LEU A 151 10.23 -10.63 -11.67
CA LEU A 151 9.66 -11.97 -11.77
C LEU A 151 9.39 -12.38 -13.23
N LEU A 152 8.81 -11.47 -14.01
CA LEU A 152 8.56 -11.70 -15.44
C LEU A 152 9.87 -11.95 -16.20
N SER A 153 10.96 -11.22 -15.88
CA SER A 153 12.27 -11.43 -16.48
C SER A 153 12.81 -12.83 -16.22
N HIS A 154 12.62 -13.38 -15.02
CA HIS A 154 13.02 -14.74 -14.67
C HIS A 154 12.14 -15.79 -15.38
N LEU A 155 10.82 -15.58 -15.45
CA LEU A 155 9.89 -16.47 -16.15
C LEU A 155 10.19 -16.57 -17.65
N GLN A 156 10.47 -15.43 -18.28
CA GLN A 156 10.81 -15.37 -19.71
C GLN A 156 12.08 -16.13 -20.09
N GLN A 157 13.00 -16.32 -19.14
CA GLN A 157 14.21 -17.11 -19.36
C GLN A 157 14.00 -18.63 -19.24
N GLY A 158 12.81 -19.09 -18.83
CA GLY A 158 12.35 -20.47 -18.90
C GLY A 158 12.99 -21.45 -17.93
N TYR A 159 13.74 -20.99 -16.91
CA TYR A 159 14.33 -21.89 -15.90
C TYR A 159 13.57 -21.88 -14.56
N LEU A 160 12.64 -20.94 -14.38
CA LEU A 160 11.82 -20.87 -13.19
C LEU A 160 10.66 -21.87 -13.33
N ASN A 161 10.74 -22.99 -12.63
CA ASN A 161 9.70 -24.04 -12.66
C ASN A 161 8.63 -23.75 -11.61
N LEU A 162 7.38 -23.60 -12.07
CA LEU A 162 6.20 -23.37 -11.24
C LEU A 162 5.23 -24.59 -11.19
N ASP A 163 5.70 -25.80 -11.55
CA ASP A 163 4.85 -26.99 -11.56
C ASP A 163 4.33 -27.37 -10.17
N THR A 164 5.05 -26.98 -9.12
CA THR A 164 4.68 -27.26 -7.71
C THR A 164 3.92 -26.12 -7.05
N LEU A 165 3.61 -25.03 -7.79
CA LEU A 165 2.98 -23.85 -7.24
C LEU A 165 1.57 -24.15 -6.71
N GLN A 166 1.34 -23.94 -5.43
CA GLN A 166 0.03 -24.11 -4.79
C GLN A 166 -0.68 -22.80 -4.50
N HIS A 167 0.08 -21.71 -4.32
CA HIS A 167 -0.47 -20.40 -4.00
C HIS A 167 0.09 -19.31 -4.88
N LEU A 168 -0.82 -18.50 -5.44
CA LEU A 168 -0.51 -17.23 -6.09
C LEU A 168 -1.13 -16.11 -5.26
N ILE A 169 -0.32 -15.19 -4.76
CA ILE A 169 -0.76 -14.12 -3.89
C ILE A 169 -0.39 -12.78 -4.53
N LEU A 170 -1.38 -11.90 -4.65
CA LEU A 170 -1.19 -10.51 -5.05
C LEU A 170 -1.47 -9.63 -3.84
N ASP A 171 -0.45 -8.99 -3.27
CA ASP A 171 -0.63 -8.03 -2.18
C ASP A 171 -0.46 -6.60 -2.67
N GLU A 172 -1.26 -5.69 -2.14
CA GLU A 172 -1.42 -4.31 -2.62
C GLU A 172 -1.72 -4.25 -4.15
N ALA A 173 -2.71 -5.04 -4.58
CA ALA A 173 -3.04 -5.18 -6.01
C ALA A 173 -3.46 -3.85 -6.67
N ASP A 174 -4.19 -2.99 -5.97
CA ASP A 174 -4.54 -1.64 -6.42
C ASP A 174 -3.30 -0.83 -6.78
N ARG A 175 -2.30 -0.87 -5.94
CA ARG A 175 -1.04 -0.17 -6.16
C ARG A 175 -0.25 -0.72 -7.34
N MET A 176 -0.27 -2.04 -7.55
CA MET A 176 0.36 -2.64 -8.74
C MET A 176 -0.29 -2.12 -10.04
N LEU A 177 -1.61 -1.96 -10.06
CA LEU A 177 -2.30 -1.42 -11.22
C LEU A 177 -2.03 0.08 -11.44
N ASP A 178 -1.95 0.87 -10.37
CA ASP A 178 -1.60 2.29 -10.44
C ASP A 178 -0.18 2.51 -10.99
N MET A 179 0.73 1.58 -10.70
CA MET A 179 2.10 1.56 -11.25
C MET A 179 2.18 0.99 -12.68
N GLY A 180 1.06 0.55 -13.26
CA GLY A 180 1.00 0.04 -14.64
C GLY A 180 1.36 -1.42 -14.82
N PHE A 181 1.46 -2.22 -13.76
CA PHE A 181 1.86 -3.63 -13.83
C PHE A 181 0.75 -4.61 -14.26
N SER A 182 -0.41 -4.11 -14.67
CA SER A 182 -1.55 -4.95 -15.11
C SER A 182 -1.16 -5.99 -16.16
N ASP A 183 -0.45 -5.55 -17.21
CA ASP A 183 -0.06 -6.41 -18.32
C ASP A 183 1.01 -7.41 -17.90
N ASP A 184 1.93 -7.00 -17.05
CA ASP A 184 2.99 -7.89 -16.54
C ASP A 184 2.41 -9.01 -15.68
N ILE A 185 1.46 -8.70 -14.81
CA ILE A 185 0.75 -9.70 -13.99
C ILE A 185 0.00 -10.68 -14.90
N GLN A 186 -0.74 -10.19 -15.90
CA GLN A 186 -1.45 -11.07 -16.83
C GLN A 186 -0.50 -11.98 -17.63
N LYS A 187 0.67 -11.47 -18.04
CA LYS A 187 1.70 -12.30 -18.70
C LYS A 187 2.27 -13.34 -17.74
N MET A 188 2.54 -12.99 -16.48
CA MET A 188 3.06 -13.92 -15.48
C MET A 188 2.11 -15.11 -15.24
N VAL A 189 0.80 -14.83 -15.13
CA VAL A 189 -0.22 -15.89 -14.96
C VAL A 189 -0.21 -16.89 -16.10
N GLN A 190 0.17 -16.52 -17.33
CA GLN A 190 0.28 -17.44 -18.46
C GLN A 190 1.42 -18.46 -18.33
N TYR A 191 2.42 -18.19 -17.50
CA TYR A 191 3.52 -19.13 -17.21
C TYR A 191 3.17 -20.14 -16.11
N ILE A 192 2.02 -20.00 -15.46
CA ILE A 192 1.59 -20.91 -14.39
C ILE A 192 0.85 -22.11 -15.04
N PRO A 193 1.39 -23.35 -14.96
CA PRO A 193 0.90 -24.48 -15.74
C PRO A 193 -0.45 -25.03 -15.27
N HIS A 194 -0.86 -24.73 -14.05
CA HIS A 194 -2.14 -25.13 -13.46
C HIS A 194 -2.70 -23.96 -12.64
N HIS A 195 -3.86 -24.16 -12.03
CA HIS A 195 -4.51 -23.09 -11.28
C HIS A 195 -4.25 -23.24 -9.78
N PRO A 196 -3.26 -22.53 -9.23
CA PRO A 196 -3.05 -22.47 -7.78
C PRO A 196 -4.22 -21.75 -7.11
N GLN A 197 -4.37 -21.94 -5.79
CA GLN A 197 -5.22 -21.07 -5.00
C GLN A 197 -4.72 -19.62 -5.15
N THR A 198 -5.61 -18.73 -5.60
CA THR A 198 -5.23 -17.32 -5.88
C THR A 198 -5.85 -16.39 -4.84
N LEU A 199 -5.01 -15.62 -4.17
CA LEU A 199 -5.39 -14.68 -3.14
C LEU A 199 -5.07 -13.26 -3.61
N LEU A 200 -6.06 -12.39 -3.65
CA LEU A 200 -5.91 -10.98 -4.02
C LEU A 200 -6.22 -10.10 -2.82
N PHE A 201 -5.19 -9.44 -2.31
CA PHE A 201 -5.30 -8.45 -1.25
C PHE A 201 -5.15 -7.05 -1.84
N SER A 202 -6.05 -6.17 -1.47
CA SER A 202 -6.08 -4.79 -1.92
C SER A 202 -6.64 -3.88 -0.83
N ALA A 203 -6.28 -2.60 -0.85
CA ALA A 203 -6.92 -1.65 0.04
C ALA A 203 -8.21 -1.10 -0.58
N THR A 204 -8.30 -1.09 -1.92
CA THR A 204 -9.42 -0.54 -2.68
C THR A 204 -9.89 -1.51 -3.77
N MET A 205 -11.13 -1.34 -4.25
CA MET A 205 -11.72 -2.20 -5.28
C MET A 205 -12.27 -1.42 -6.49
N PRO A 206 -11.43 -0.62 -7.18
CA PRO A 206 -11.85 0.04 -8.42
C PRO A 206 -12.16 -0.97 -9.52
N HIS A 207 -12.81 -0.51 -10.60
CA HIS A 207 -13.17 -1.38 -11.73
C HIS A 207 -11.99 -2.19 -12.29
N ARG A 208 -10.81 -1.57 -12.38
CA ARG A 208 -9.61 -2.24 -12.90
C ARG A 208 -9.19 -3.45 -12.06
N ILE A 209 -9.29 -3.37 -10.74
CA ILE A 209 -9.02 -4.51 -9.83
C ILE A 209 -10.04 -5.61 -10.02
N ARG A 210 -11.33 -5.27 -10.14
CA ARG A 210 -12.40 -6.25 -10.40
C ARG A 210 -12.18 -6.96 -11.74
N ASP A 211 -11.73 -6.24 -12.75
CA ASP A 211 -11.45 -6.81 -14.07
C ASP A 211 -10.21 -7.74 -14.07
N LEU A 212 -9.18 -7.37 -13.29
CA LEU A 212 -8.03 -8.26 -13.06
C LEU A 212 -8.47 -9.51 -12.30
N ALA A 213 -9.20 -9.34 -11.19
CA ALA A 213 -9.69 -10.43 -10.37
C ALA A 213 -10.50 -11.46 -11.18
N LYS A 214 -11.42 -11.01 -12.04
CA LYS A 214 -12.21 -11.89 -12.93
C LYS A 214 -11.36 -12.73 -13.88
N LYS A 215 -10.15 -12.27 -14.23
CA LYS A 215 -9.26 -12.97 -15.16
C LYS A 215 -8.40 -14.02 -14.49
N ILE A 216 -8.07 -13.81 -13.22
CA ILE A 216 -7.06 -14.61 -12.50
C ILE A 216 -7.62 -15.46 -11.36
N LEU A 217 -8.80 -15.12 -10.79
CA LEU A 217 -9.42 -15.87 -9.71
C LEU A 217 -10.61 -16.71 -10.21
N ARG A 218 -10.91 -17.79 -9.50
CA ARG A 218 -12.02 -18.71 -9.77
C ARG A 218 -13.00 -18.72 -8.61
N GLU A 219 -14.23 -18.27 -8.87
CA GLU A 219 -15.31 -18.22 -7.88
C GLU A 219 -14.83 -17.74 -6.49
N PRO A 220 -14.15 -16.56 -6.44
CA PRO A 220 -13.51 -16.12 -5.22
C PRO A 220 -14.54 -15.75 -4.15
N GLU A 221 -14.24 -16.10 -2.91
CA GLU A 221 -14.90 -15.50 -1.76
C GLU A 221 -14.47 -14.02 -1.63
N GLN A 222 -15.36 -13.16 -1.14
CA GLN A 222 -15.08 -11.74 -1.01
C GLN A 222 -15.20 -11.29 0.44
N ILE A 223 -14.14 -10.72 0.95
CA ILE A 223 -14.09 -10.08 2.27
C ILE A 223 -13.89 -8.58 2.07
N ASN A 224 -14.80 -7.81 2.59
CA ASN A 224 -14.69 -6.36 2.65
C ASN A 224 -14.68 -5.95 4.13
N ILE A 225 -13.50 -5.77 4.67
CA ILE A 225 -13.39 -5.02 5.92
C ILE A 225 -13.59 -3.57 5.53
N ALA A 226 -14.71 -3.00 5.92
CA ALA A 226 -15.09 -1.64 5.56
C ALA A 226 -13.85 -0.73 5.65
N LEU A 227 -13.65 0.12 4.64
CA LEU A 227 -12.68 1.20 4.69
C LEU A 227 -12.94 1.94 5.98
N SER A 228 -12.26 1.51 7.04
CA SER A 228 -12.52 2.03 8.37
C SER A 228 -12.17 3.50 8.32
N LYS A 229 -12.97 4.29 8.98
CA LYS A 229 -12.59 5.63 9.44
C LYS A 229 -11.13 5.58 9.85
N PRO A 230 -10.34 6.63 9.60
CA PRO A 230 -8.98 6.71 10.11
C PRO A 230 -8.92 6.17 11.53
N ALA A 231 -7.86 5.43 11.87
CA ALA A 231 -7.77 4.73 13.15
C ALA A 231 -8.30 5.62 14.29
N ALA A 232 -9.10 5.08 15.19
CA ALA A 232 -9.84 5.83 16.23
C ALA A 232 -8.97 6.76 17.10
N GLY A 233 -7.65 6.67 16.99
CA GLY A 233 -6.66 7.51 17.70
C GLY A 233 -6.11 8.69 16.89
N VAL A 234 -6.56 8.95 15.64
CA VAL A 234 -6.01 10.05 14.84
C VAL A 234 -6.85 11.32 14.97
N THR A 235 -6.25 12.37 15.51
CA THR A 235 -6.82 13.72 15.45
C THR A 235 -6.58 14.32 14.08
N GLN A 236 -7.64 14.70 13.37
CA GLN A 236 -7.55 15.26 12.04
C GLN A 236 -7.89 16.75 12.03
N GLY A 237 -7.18 17.53 11.21
CA GLY A 237 -7.48 18.94 10.97
C GLY A 237 -7.13 19.36 9.56
N ALA A 238 -7.75 20.42 9.04
CA ALA A 238 -7.46 20.93 7.72
C ALA A 238 -7.41 22.46 7.70
N TYR A 239 -6.45 23.03 6.98
CA TYR A 239 -6.36 24.45 6.69
C TYR A 239 -6.78 24.71 5.26
N VAL A 240 -7.71 25.65 5.05
CA VAL A 240 -8.11 26.11 3.71
C VAL A 240 -7.28 27.33 3.36
N VAL A 241 -6.40 27.21 2.34
CA VAL A 241 -5.34 28.20 2.08
C VAL A 241 -5.12 28.42 0.58
N TYR A 242 -4.58 29.59 0.24
CA TYR A 242 -3.99 29.79 -1.08
C TYR A 242 -2.63 29.11 -1.19
N ASP A 243 -2.21 28.73 -2.40
CA ASP A 243 -0.94 28.00 -2.59
C ASP A 243 0.28 28.78 -2.07
N ALA A 244 0.24 30.12 -2.15
CA ALA A 244 1.30 30.99 -1.62
C ALA A 244 1.41 30.93 -0.08
N GLN A 245 0.34 30.56 0.62
CA GLN A 245 0.31 30.46 2.08
C GLN A 245 0.78 29.11 2.60
N LYS A 246 0.81 28.06 1.75
CA LYS A 246 1.14 26.70 2.18
C LYS A 246 2.54 26.59 2.81
N MET A 247 3.57 27.18 2.18
CA MET A 247 4.93 27.09 2.72
C MET A 247 5.12 27.87 4.03
N PRO A 248 4.69 29.14 4.14
CA PRO A 248 4.74 29.85 5.42
C PRO A 248 3.99 29.12 6.53
N LEU A 249 2.80 28.59 6.24
CA LEU A 249 2.00 27.84 7.21
C LEU A 249 2.67 26.50 7.60
N LEU A 250 3.30 25.81 6.64
CA LEU A 250 4.07 24.59 6.94
C LEU A 250 5.19 24.88 7.96
N LEU A 251 5.95 25.95 7.75
CA LEU A 251 7.02 26.36 8.65
C LEU A 251 6.50 26.68 10.05
N HIS A 252 5.35 27.33 10.14
CA HIS A 252 4.67 27.65 11.41
C HIS A 252 4.26 26.35 12.15
N VAL A 253 3.57 25.44 11.46
CA VAL A 253 3.12 24.15 12.02
C VAL A 253 4.30 23.31 12.51
N LEU A 254 5.39 23.22 11.72
CA LEU A 254 6.57 22.45 12.10
C LEU A 254 7.29 23.05 13.31
N ALA A 255 7.34 24.37 13.43
CA ALA A 255 7.96 25.06 14.57
C ALA A 255 7.12 24.89 15.85
N GLU A 256 5.79 24.95 15.74
CA GLU A 256 4.87 24.81 16.87
C GLU A 256 4.85 23.37 17.40
N LYS A 257 4.78 22.38 16.51
CA LYS A 257 4.61 20.98 16.91
C LYS A 257 5.91 20.32 17.36
N ALA A 258 7.05 20.60 16.72
CA ALA A 258 8.39 20.11 17.06
C ALA A 258 8.44 18.63 17.48
N LEU A 259 7.71 17.75 16.78
CA LEU A 259 7.60 16.32 17.10
C LEU A 259 8.82 15.53 16.61
N PRO A 260 9.16 14.41 17.24
CA PRO A 260 10.34 13.61 16.90
C PRO A 260 10.21 12.85 15.56
N SER A 261 8.98 12.72 15.04
CA SER A 261 8.72 12.01 13.78
C SER A 261 7.55 12.65 13.04
N MET A 262 7.83 13.24 11.87
CA MET A 262 6.86 13.94 11.05
C MET A 262 6.99 13.53 9.58
N LEU A 263 5.88 13.20 8.92
CA LEU A 263 5.85 12.80 7.53
C LEU A 263 5.03 13.80 6.70
N ILE A 264 5.63 14.37 5.67
CA ILE A 264 5.00 15.35 4.80
C ILE A 264 4.78 14.73 3.42
N PHE A 265 3.53 14.68 2.99
CA PHE A 265 3.14 14.19 1.67
C PHE A 265 2.98 15.33 0.66
N SER A 266 3.57 15.16 -0.51
CA SER A 266 3.38 16.05 -1.65
C SER A 266 3.12 15.31 -2.94
N SER A 267 2.45 15.96 -3.88
CA SER A 267 1.89 15.33 -5.09
C SER A 267 2.94 14.93 -6.14
N THR A 268 4.09 15.61 -6.19
CA THR A 268 5.12 15.37 -7.21
C THR A 268 6.53 15.34 -6.63
N LYS A 269 7.45 14.64 -7.30
CA LYS A 269 8.86 14.58 -6.88
C LYS A 269 9.56 15.94 -6.93
N GLU A 270 9.16 16.81 -7.85
CA GLU A 270 9.68 18.17 -7.96
C GLU A 270 9.30 19.01 -6.74
N LYS A 271 8.04 18.93 -6.30
CA LYS A 271 7.59 19.57 -5.06
C LYS A 271 8.28 19.00 -3.83
N VAL A 272 8.47 17.67 -3.77
CA VAL A 272 9.21 17.01 -2.68
C VAL A 272 10.63 17.57 -2.56
N LYS A 273 11.37 17.69 -3.67
CA LYS A 273 12.71 18.30 -3.70
C LYS A 273 12.69 19.76 -3.29
N MET A 274 11.70 20.53 -3.76
CA MET A 274 11.54 21.94 -3.42
C MET A 274 11.28 22.11 -1.91
N LEU A 275 10.38 21.30 -1.34
CA LEU A 275 10.07 21.33 0.09
C LEU A 275 11.31 20.99 0.93
N GLU A 276 12.06 19.95 0.57
CA GLU A 276 13.31 19.61 1.25
C GLU A 276 14.30 20.77 1.25
N LEU A 277 14.53 21.38 0.08
CA LEU A 277 15.45 22.49 -0.07
C LEU A 277 15.05 23.71 0.80
N GLU A 278 13.76 24.10 0.75
CA GLU A 278 13.27 25.23 1.53
C GLU A 278 13.32 24.97 3.04
N LEU A 279 12.97 23.75 3.49
CA LEU A 279 13.07 23.36 4.90
C LEU A 279 14.53 23.34 5.37
N LYS A 280 15.46 22.83 4.58
CA LYS A 280 16.91 22.88 4.89
C LYS A 280 17.43 24.31 4.98
N ARG A 281 16.99 25.22 4.11
CA ARG A 281 17.34 26.66 4.17
C ARG A 281 16.86 27.31 5.49
N LYS A 282 15.74 26.81 6.02
CA LYS A 282 15.20 27.24 7.33
C LYS A 282 15.79 26.46 8.50
N LYS A 283 16.86 25.66 8.28
CA LYS A 283 17.61 24.90 9.28
C LYS A 283 16.81 23.76 9.92
N PHE A 284 15.75 23.26 9.29
CA PHE A 284 15.11 22.01 9.70
C PHE A 284 15.97 20.82 9.31
N ASN A 285 16.04 19.82 10.19
CA ASN A 285 16.64 18.53 9.89
C ASN A 285 15.61 17.69 9.14
N VAL A 286 15.77 17.59 7.83
CA VAL A 286 14.80 17.00 6.89
C VAL A 286 15.50 16.19 5.81
N ALA A 287 14.88 15.08 5.42
CA ALA A 287 15.25 14.33 4.23
C ALA A 287 14.03 14.14 3.31
N ALA A 288 14.30 13.91 2.04
CA ALA A 288 13.27 13.61 1.04
C ALA A 288 13.42 12.18 0.50
N ILE A 289 12.29 11.57 0.14
CA ILE A 289 12.27 10.29 -0.58
C ILE A 289 11.45 10.43 -1.86
N HIS A 290 12.08 10.19 -3.00
CA HIS A 290 11.49 10.30 -4.33
C HIS A 290 12.12 9.32 -5.32
N SER A 291 11.51 9.16 -6.50
CA SER A 291 11.91 8.15 -7.51
C SER A 291 13.33 8.31 -8.07
N ASP A 292 13.91 9.52 -7.98
CA ASP A 292 15.25 9.78 -8.53
C ASP A 292 16.38 9.37 -7.58
N LEU A 293 16.08 8.97 -6.33
CA LEU A 293 17.06 8.43 -5.41
C LEU A 293 17.43 6.99 -5.81
N ASP A 294 18.73 6.68 -5.75
CA ASP A 294 19.19 5.30 -5.86
C ASP A 294 18.76 4.47 -4.62
N GLN A 295 18.81 3.17 -4.76
CA GLN A 295 18.31 2.27 -3.71
C GLN A 295 19.11 2.33 -2.41
N PRO A 296 20.47 2.40 -2.41
CA PRO A 296 21.24 2.58 -1.19
C PRO A 296 20.86 3.86 -0.43
N THR A 297 20.77 4.98 -1.14
CA THR A 297 20.39 6.28 -0.55
C THR A 297 18.97 6.22 0.03
N ARG A 298 18.01 5.58 -0.67
CA ARG A 298 16.64 5.42 -0.20
C ARG A 298 16.58 4.63 1.10
N LYS A 299 17.30 3.49 1.19
CA LYS A 299 17.41 2.70 2.41
C LYS A 299 18.01 3.51 3.58
N LEU A 300 19.06 4.28 3.29
CA LEU A 300 19.69 5.13 4.30
C LEU A 300 18.74 6.19 4.83
N VAL A 301 17.99 6.88 3.95
CA VAL A 301 17.00 7.90 4.33
C VAL A 301 15.92 7.28 5.22
N LEU A 302 15.35 6.14 4.82
CA LEU A 302 14.33 5.46 5.62
C LEU A 302 14.84 4.99 6.96
N ARG A 303 16.06 4.44 7.02
CA ARG A 303 16.69 4.03 8.26
C ARG A 303 16.90 5.22 9.21
N ASN A 304 17.44 6.32 8.72
CA ASN A 304 17.68 7.52 9.53
C ASN A 304 16.36 8.12 10.04
N PHE A 305 15.30 8.06 9.26
CA PHE A 305 13.96 8.49 9.69
C PHE A 305 13.38 7.54 10.77
N ALA A 306 13.50 6.23 10.58
CA ALA A 306 13.05 5.23 11.55
C ALA A 306 13.81 5.35 12.90
N HIS A 307 15.12 5.63 12.85
CA HIS A 307 15.94 5.88 14.05
C HIS A 307 15.77 7.29 14.64
N ARG A 308 14.94 8.15 14.02
CA ARG A 308 14.72 9.54 14.45
C ARG A 308 15.94 10.45 14.36
N ASP A 309 17.00 10.02 13.65
CA ASP A 309 18.15 10.86 13.32
C ASP A 309 17.74 12.03 12.40
N VAL A 310 16.72 11.82 11.59
CA VAL A 310 16.04 12.82 10.75
C VAL A 310 14.56 12.85 11.15
N PRO A 311 14.08 13.87 11.86
CA PRO A 311 12.71 13.93 12.37
C PRO A 311 11.66 14.24 11.30
N ILE A 312 12.04 14.80 10.15
CA ILE A 312 11.10 15.20 9.08
C ILE A 312 11.44 14.44 7.79
N LEU A 313 10.46 13.69 7.27
CA LEU A 313 10.55 13.06 5.96
C LEU A 313 9.54 13.69 5.01
N VAL A 314 9.99 14.08 3.82
CA VAL A 314 9.10 14.54 2.73
C VAL A 314 9.02 13.45 1.65
N ALA A 315 7.81 13.06 1.26
CA ALA A 315 7.62 11.91 0.37
C ALA A 315 6.47 12.12 -0.64
N THR A 316 6.51 11.36 -1.74
CA THR A 316 5.35 11.12 -2.60
C THR A 316 4.60 9.86 -2.16
N ASP A 317 3.34 9.69 -2.56
CA ASP A 317 2.53 8.52 -2.21
C ASP A 317 3.18 7.18 -2.59
N ILE A 318 3.78 7.10 -3.78
CA ILE A 318 4.34 5.86 -4.33
C ILE A 318 5.43 5.27 -3.42
N LEU A 319 6.22 6.13 -2.78
CA LEU A 319 7.40 5.72 -2.02
C LEU A 319 7.16 5.66 -0.52
N SER A 320 6.14 6.33 -0.04
CA SER A 320 5.76 6.33 1.38
C SER A 320 4.86 5.15 1.76
N ARG A 321 4.21 4.54 0.79
CA ARG A 321 3.53 3.26 0.98
C ARG A 321 4.59 2.17 1.14
N GLY A 322 4.51 1.41 2.23
CA GLY A 322 5.55 0.42 2.59
C GLY A 322 6.66 0.97 3.48
N ILE A 323 6.59 2.23 3.94
CA ILE A 323 7.38 2.69 5.05
C ILE A 323 6.82 2.04 6.32
N ASP A 324 7.53 1.06 6.83
CA ASP A 324 7.25 0.47 8.13
C ASP A 324 8.05 1.24 9.18
N VAL A 325 7.56 2.43 9.48
CA VAL A 325 8.07 3.25 10.58
C VAL A 325 6.94 3.41 11.57
N ASP A 326 7.13 2.84 12.74
CA ASP A 326 6.19 2.94 13.83
C ASP A 326 6.20 4.35 14.43
N GLU A 327 5.05 4.78 14.95
CA GLU A 327 4.89 5.98 15.76
C GLU A 327 5.24 7.30 15.04
N ILE A 328 4.71 7.53 13.85
CA ILE A 328 4.74 8.86 13.23
C ILE A 328 3.78 9.77 14.01
N GLY A 329 4.31 10.80 14.69
CA GLY A 329 3.52 11.69 15.52
C GLY A 329 2.62 12.64 14.71
N LEU A 330 3.09 13.08 13.53
CA LEU A 330 2.37 14.02 12.68
C LEU A 330 2.49 13.63 11.20
N VAL A 331 1.34 13.54 10.54
CA VAL A 331 1.24 13.45 9.09
C VAL A 331 0.73 14.78 8.52
N ILE A 332 1.44 15.36 7.56
CA ILE A 332 1.02 16.57 6.86
C ILE A 332 0.77 16.25 5.39
N ASN A 333 -0.46 16.40 4.94
CA ASN A 333 -0.80 16.42 3.53
C ASN A 333 -0.59 17.84 2.98
N TYR A 334 0.59 18.16 2.48
CA TYR A 334 0.89 19.44 1.84
C TYR A 334 0.05 19.65 0.58
N ASP A 335 -0.22 18.57 -0.14
CA ASP A 335 -1.20 18.52 -1.21
C ASP A 335 -2.28 17.48 -0.87
N VAL A 336 -3.54 17.82 -1.14
CA VAL A 336 -4.65 16.86 -1.07
C VAL A 336 -4.39 15.71 -2.03
N PRO A 337 -4.47 14.45 -1.61
CA PRO A 337 -4.26 13.31 -2.50
C PRO A 337 -5.24 13.29 -3.67
N GLY A 338 -4.83 12.66 -4.78
CA GLY A 338 -5.66 12.52 -5.98
C GLY A 338 -6.89 11.66 -5.73
N ASP A 339 -6.69 10.54 -5.06
CA ASP A 339 -7.73 9.59 -4.69
C ASP A 339 -8.03 9.67 -3.18
N ALA A 340 -9.30 9.49 -2.83
CA ALA A 340 -9.73 9.64 -1.44
C ALA A 340 -9.18 8.53 -0.54
N GLU A 341 -8.95 7.35 -1.09
CA GLU A 341 -8.37 6.20 -0.41
C GLU A 341 -6.92 6.47 0.01
N ASP A 342 -6.14 7.23 -0.79
CA ASP A 342 -4.77 7.61 -0.45
C ASP A 342 -4.72 8.45 0.83
N TYR A 343 -5.75 9.26 1.08
CA TYR A 343 -5.86 10.01 2.34
C TYR A 343 -5.85 9.09 3.55
N VAL A 344 -6.64 8.04 3.52
CA VAL A 344 -6.72 7.07 4.61
C VAL A 344 -5.39 6.35 4.81
N HIS A 345 -4.71 5.99 3.70
CA HIS A 345 -3.38 5.38 3.75
C HIS A 345 -2.31 6.31 4.31
N ARG A 346 -2.35 7.61 3.97
CA ARG A 346 -1.41 8.61 4.51
C ARG A 346 -1.65 8.82 6.00
N VAL A 347 -2.90 9.05 6.38
CA VAL A 347 -3.30 9.26 7.77
C VAL A 347 -3.04 8.02 8.61
N GLY A 348 -3.23 6.82 8.06
CA GLY A 348 -2.90 5.56 8.71
C GLY A 348 -1.40 5.29 8.94
N ARG A 349 -0.50 6.23 8.60
CA ARG A 349 0.91 6.20 9.01
C ARG A 349 1.11 6.71 10.44
N THR A 350 0.13 7.37 11.01
CA THR A 350 0.10 7.77 12.42
C THR A 350 -0.94 6.95 13.19
N ALA A 351 -0.84 6.89 14.52
CA ALA A 351 -1.74 6.14 15.42
C ALA A 351 -1.90 4.64 15.08
N ARG A 352 -0.81 3.88 15.09
CA ARG A 352 -0.85 2.42 15.09
C ARG A 352 -0.98 1.90 16.55
N ALA A 353 -1.79 0.86 16.76
CA ALA A 353 -1.85 0.02 17.98
C ALA A 353 -1.74 0.77 19.33
N ALA A 354 -2.70 1.62 19.69
CA ALA A 354 -2.81 2.30 20.98
C ALA A 354 -2.05 3.64 21.16
N THR A 355 -1.45 4.22 20.11
CA THR A 355 -0.88 5.57 20.15
C THR A 355 -1.82 6.60 19.53
N THR A 356 -1.80 7.83 20.06
CA THR A 356 -2.52 8.97 19.46
C THR A 356 -1.63 9.63 18.40
N GLY A 357 -2.21 9.97 17.25
CA GLY A 357 -1.50 10.65 16.18
C GLY A 357 -2.27 11.85 15.64
N GLU A 358 -1.58 12.71 14.90
CA GLU A 358 -2.20 13.90 14.30
C GLU A 358 -2.02 13.91 12.79
N ALA A 359 -3.06 14.35 12.06
CA ALA A 359 -3.02 14.53 10.62
C ALA A 359 -3.54 15.94 10.24
N ILE A 360 -2.72 16.68 9.50
CA ILE A 360 -3.05 18.03 9.04
C ILE A 360 -3.06 18.04 7.51
N THR A 361 -4.09 18.66 6.91
CA THR A 361 -4.20 18.76 5.45
C THR A 361 -4.32 20.21 5.00
N PHE A 362 -3.53 20.61 4.00
CA PHE A 362 -3.63 21.92 3.37
C PHE A 362 -4.51 21.82 2.12
N ILE A 363 -5.68 22.46 2.17
CA ILE A 363 -6.68 22.44 1.11
C ILE A 363 -6.50 23.70 0.26
N GLY A 364 -5.94 23.54 -0.94
CA GLY A 364 -5.90 24.61 -1.95
C GLY A 364 -7.27 24.88 -2.57
N VAL A 365 -7.41 26.05 -3.23
CA VAL A 365 -8.68 26.45 -3.88
C VAL A 365 -9.18 25.39 -4.86
N HIS A 366 -8.27 24.77 -5.61
CA HIS A 366 -8.60 23.75 -6.61
C HIS A 366 -8.79 22.33 -6.03
N ASP A 367 -8.40 22.14 -4.77
CA ASP A 367 -8.44 20.82 -4.13
C ASP A 367 -9.67 20.59 -3.25
N GLN A 368 -10.49 21.62 -3.01
CA GLN A 368 -11.65 21.54 -2.12
C GLN A 368 -12.62 20.40 -2.51
N ARG A 369 -12.85 20.19 -3.80
CA ARG A 369 -13.71 19.09 -4.28
C ARG A 369 -13.10 17.72 -4.05
N LYS A 370 -11.77 17.59 -4.14
CA LYS A 370 -11.08 16.33 -3.82
C LYS A 370 -11.21 16.05 -2.32
N PHE A 371 -10.99 17.07 -1.50
CA PHE A 371 -11.10 16.94 -0.06
C PHE A 371 -12.52 16.60 0.41
N TYR A 372 -13.54 17.18 -0.22
CA TYR A 372 -14.93 16.81 0.04
C TYR A 372 -15.22 15.33 -0.25
N ARG A 373 -14.63 14.75 -1.31
CA ARG A 373 -14.75 13.32 -1.58
C ARG A 373 -14.07 12.46 -0.50
N ILE A 374 -12.99 12.96 0.09
CA ILE A 374 -12.35 12.32 1.25
C ILE A 374 -13.31 12.31 2.44
N GLU A 375 -13.92 13.44 2.77
CA GLU A 375 -14.90 13.54 3.85
C GLU A 375 -16.11 12.59 3.64
N GLN A 376 -16.55 12.44 2.41
CA GLN A 376 -17.59 11.46 2.06
C GLN A 376 -17.11 10.01 2.25
N LEU A 377 -15.87 9.70 1.89
CA LEU A 377 -15.30 8.36 2.05
C LEU A 377 -15.15 7.97 3.52
N ILE A 378 -14.61 8.89 4.33
CA ILE A 378 -14.40 8.63 5.77
C ILE A 378 -15.67 8.81 6.61
N GLU A 379 -16.77 9.20 5.98
CA GLU A 379 -18.07 9.47 6.64
C GLU A 379 -17.96 10.45 7.82
N ALA A 380 -17.02 11.39 7.72
CA ALA A 380 -16.78 12.38 8.78
C ALA A 380 -16.34 13.74 8.17
N GLU A 381 -16.80 14.81 8.77
CA GLU A 381 -16.29 16.14 8.47
C GLU A 381 -14.99 16.40 9.22
N VAL A 382 -13.93 16.78 8.50
CA VAL A 382 -12.64 17.14 9.11
C VAL A 382 -12.68 18.60 9.55
N PRO A 383 -12.40 18.91 10.82
CA PRO A 383 -12.40 20.29 11.32
C PRO A 383 -11.52 21.23 10.48
N LYS A 384 -12.07 22.37 10.08
CA LYS A 384 -11.31 23.42 9.38
C LYS A 384 -10.69 24.34 10.42
N LEU A 385 -9.36 24.24 10.54
CA LEU A 385 -8.58 25.00 11.52
C LEU A 385 -8.47 26.46 11.09
N PRO A 386 -8.51 27.41 12.04
CA PRO A 386 -8.28 28.83 11.71
C PRO A 386 -6.81 29.03 11.31
N VAL A 387 -6.59 29.70 10.20
CA VAL A 387 -5.24 30.11 9.79
C VAL A 387 -4.83 31.33 10.62
N PRO A 388 -3.61 31.36 11.19
CA PRO A 388 -3.14 32.50 11.97
C PRO A 388 -3.24 33.80 11.18
N PRO A 389 -3.70 34.93 11.79
CA PRO A 389 -3.97 36.19 11.09
C PRO A 389 -2.78 36.77 10.33
N GLU A 390 -1.57 36.50 10.75
CA GLU A 390 -0.33 36.94 10.09
C GLU A 390 -0.16 36.40 8.66
N PHE A 391 -0.86 35.32 8.29
CA PHE A 391 -0.83 34.75 6.93
C PHE A 391 -1.86 35.40 5.99
N GLY A 392 -2.68 36.34 6.48
CA GLY A 392 -3.66 37.10 5.69
C GLY A 392 -4.99 36.36 5.47
N GLU A 393 -5.80 36.89 4.56
CA GLU A 393 -7.10 36.31 4.21
C GLU A 393 -6.96 34.94 3.55
N THR A 394 -7.90 34.04 3.84
CA THR A 394 -7.94 32.67 3.33
C THR A 394 -9.20 32.43 2.49
N PRO A 395 -9.17 31.47 1.56
CA PRO A 395 -10.35 31.13 0.78
C PRO A 395 -11.41 30.46 1.66
N ALA A 396 -12.68 30.71 1.35
CA ALA A 396 -13.77 29.99 1.99
C ALA A 396 -13.78 28.50 1.54
N TYR A 397 -14.15 27.59 2.45
CA TYR A 397 -14.39 26.19 2.08
C TYR A 397 -15.76 26.06 1.40
N ALA A 398 -15.77 25.95 0.08
CA ALA A 398 -16.98 25.85 -0.74
C ALA A 398 -16.81 24.79 -1.85
N PRO A 399 -16.76 23.48 -1.52
CA PRO A 399 -16.40 22.41 -2.46
C PRO A 399 -17.41 22.19 -3.59
N GLN A 400 -18.64 22.70 -3.47
CA GLN A 400 -19.72 22.53 -4.45
C GLN A 400 -19.71 23.60 -5.56
N HIS A 401 -19.00 24.71 -5.40
CA HIS A 401 -18.89 25.71 -6.45
C HIS A 401 -18.02 25.19 -7.61
N LYS A 402 -18.60 25.18 -8.82
CA LYS A 402 -17.81 24.98 -10.05
C LYS A 402 -16.79 26.09 -10.13
N SER A 403 -15.50 25.75 -10.20
CA SER A 403 -14.45 26.73 -10.51
C SER A 403 -14.85 27.49 -11.77
N PRO A 404 -14.74 28.83 -11.81
CA PRO A 404 -14.95 29.55 -13.04
C PRO A 404 -13.91 29.05 -14.06
N HIS A 405 -14.38 28.34 -15.08
CA HIS A 405 -13.57 28.04 -16.25
C HIS A 405 -13.08 29.36 -16.80
N THR A 406 -11.81 29.65 -16.72
CA THR A 406 -11.15 30.67 -17.56
C THR A 406 -11.30 30.19 -19.00
N GLY A 407 -12.35 30.66 -19.64
CA GLY A 407 -12.64 30.37 -21.03
C GLY A 407 -11.48 30.91 -21.90
N HIS A 408 -10.68 29.97 -22.41
CA HIS A 408 -9.87 30.29 -23.58
C HIS A 408 -10.85 30.63 -24.69
N LYS A 409 -10.95 31.95 -24.99
CA LYS A 409 -11.59 32.43 -26.21
C LYS A 409 -10.87 31.80 -27.40
N SER A 410 -11.51 30.82 -28.01
CA SER A 410 -11.12 30.29 -29.31
C SER A 410 -11.24 31.42 -30.31
N PHE A 411 -10.11 31.90 -30.81
CA PHE A 411 -10.07 32.80 -31.96
C PHE A 411 -10.65 32.05 -33.17
N GLY A 412 -11.80 32.51 -33.65
CA GLY A 412 -12.48 32.00 -34.83
C GLY A 412 -11.55 32.07 -36.04
N LYS A 413 -11.36 30.94 -36.70
CA LYS A 413 -10.76 30.81 -38.01
C LYS A 413 -11.66 31.51 -39.03
N GLY A 414 -11.21 32.68 -39.50
CA GLY A 414 -11.82 33.39 -40.62
C GLY A 414 -11.85 32.51 -41.89
N ASN A 415 -13.03 32.39 -42.44
CA ASN A 415 -13.26 31.75 -43.76
C ASN A 415 -12.60 32.56 -44.87
N PHE A 416 -11.47 32.08 -45.37
CA PHE A 416 -10.95 32.58 -46.67
C PHE A 416 -11.70 31.89 -47.82
N HIS A 417 -12.61 32.65 -48.46
CA HIS A 417 -13.23 32.30 -49.76
C HIS A 417 -12.17 32.38 -50.86
N ARG A 418 -11.75 31.22 -51.36
CA ARG A 418 -10.97 31.11 -52.60
C ARG A 418 -11.89 31.31 -53.79
N ARG A 419 -11.82 32.50 -54.46
CA ARG A 419 -12.37 32.69 -55.80
C ARG A 419 -11.56 31.88 -56.83
N LYS A 420 -12.24 31.05 -57.62
CA LYS A 420 -11.68 30.39 -58.79
C LYS A 420 -11.54 31.42 -59.91
N PRO A 421 -10.45 31.44 -60.71
CA PRO A 421 -10.39 32.17 -61.96
C PRO A 421 -11.08 31.37 -63.05
N LYS A 422 -11.86 32.08 -63.92
CA LYS A 422 -12.37 31.61 -65.20
C LYS A 422 -11.21 31.60 -66.21
N LYS A 423 -10.91 30.51 -66.81
CA LYS A 423 -10.86 30.20 -68.23
C LYS A 423 -10.55 28.71 -68.39
#